data_06ce2e09b64d55301ccbbb21483cc3eb
#
_entry.id   06ce2e09b64d55301ccbbb21483cc3eb
#
_cell.length_a   1.000
_cell.length_b   1.000
_cell.length_c   1.000
_cell.angle_alpha   90.00
_cell.angle_beta   90.00
_cell.angle_gamma   90.00
#
_symmetry.space_group_name_H-M   'P 1'
#
loop_
_entity.id
_entity.type
_entity.pdbx_description
1 polymer ?
#
loop_
_entity_poly.entity_id
_entity_poly.type
_entity_poly.pdbx_seq_one_letter_code
_entity_poly.pdbx_strand_id
1 'polypeptide(L)'
;ITTRLVGSEMCIRDRGNTEEKLETFKRNAGLTDISSDAQLAVSGNAEYEKKRVENGTQINLVRDLAKYINNPLNEYEVLPSNIGLTDNGLTTQLERYNELVIERKRLLRTSTENNPMIINLDMSIRAMRANVKTAIDGTLQGLLIVKADLDREASRFSRRISDAPGQERQYVSIARQQEIKAGLYLMLLQKREENAITLAATANNAKIIDEPAAEGGPVSPKPKMIYMIAFVLGVGLPIGVIFLIGLTKFKIEGRGDVEKLTRLPIVGDVPLTAEKTGSITVFENQNNLMSETFRNVRTNLQFMLGNGQKVILVTSTVSGEGKSFISANLAVSLSLLGKKVVIVGLDIRKPGLNKVFNIARKEQGITQYLSNSEKNLMDLVQASDVSKSLYILPGGTVPPNPTELLARDGLDKAIETLKKNFDYVILDTAPVGMVTDTLLIGRVADLSVYVCRADYTRKAEFTLINELAENNKLPNLCTVINGLDLQQKKYGYYYGYGKYGKYYGYGKRYGYGYGYGEHKTKGE
;
A
#
# COMPACT_ATOMS: atom_id res chain seq x y z
N ILE A 1 -52.81 -8.91 -42.05
CA ILE A 1 -53.05 -8.10 -40.80
C ILE A 1 -52.75 -8.92 -39.56
N THR A 2 -53.04 -10.22 -39.55
CA THR A 2 -52.85 -11.08 -38.37
C THR A 2 -51.38 -11.31 -38.00
N THR A 3 -50.44 -11.43 -38.94
CA THR A 3 -49.00 -11.63 -38.68
C THR A 3 -48.30 -10.39 -38.11
N ARG A 4 -48.82 -9.18 -38.30
CA ARG A 4 -48.24 -7.93 -37.75
C ARG A 4 -48.62 -7.69 -36.29
N LEU A 5 -49.78 -8.14 -35.84
CA LEU A 5 -50.22 -8.08 -34.45
C LEU A 5 -49.44 -9.08 -33.58
N VAL A 6 -49.18 -10.26 -34.09
CA VAL A 6 -48.44 -11.33 -33.39
C VAL A 6 -47.01 -10.88 -32.99
N GLY A 7 -46.32 -10.15 -33.87
CA GLY A 7 -44.94 -9.67 -33.56
C GLY A 7 -44.88 -8.63 -32.44
N SER A 8 -45.85 -7.69 -32.40
CA SER A 8 -45.88 -6.67 -31.33
C SER A 8 -46.36 -7.24 -30.00
N GLU A 9 -47.34 -8.12 -29.99
CA GLU A 9 -47.80 -8.82 -28.78
C GLU A 9 -46.70 -9.75 -28.22
N MET A 10 -45.97 -10.43 -29.09
CA MET A 10 -44.84 -11.26 -28.70
C MET A 10 -43.73 -10.42 -28.05
N CYS A 11 -43.39 -9.24 -28.58
CA CYS A 11 -42.40 -8.35 -27.98
C CYS A 11 -42.85 -7.77 -26.64
N ILE A 12 -44.15 -7.42 -26.49
CA ILE A 12 -44.70 -6.94 -25.21
C ILE A 12 -44.61 -8.04 -24.15
N ARG A 13 -45.01 -9.26 -24.50
CA ARG A 13 -44.97 -10.41 -23.61
C ARG A 13 -43.52 -10.77 -23.24
N ASP A 14 -42.60 -10.71 -24.18
CA ASP A 14 -41.18 -11.04 -23.98
C ASP A 14 -40.44 -10.00 -23.13
N ARG A 15 -40.83 -8.72 -23.25
CA ARG A 15 -40.40 -7.63 -22.37
C ARG A 15 -40.94 -7.86 -20.95
N GLY A 16 -42.24 -8.11 -20.78
CA GLY A 16 -42.85 -8.37 -19.47
C GLY A 16 -42.17 -9.55 -18.73
N ASN A 17 -41.90 -10.65 -19.42
CA ASN A 17 -41.19 -11.80 -18.89
C ASN A 17 -39.78 -11.47 -18.43
N THR A 18 -39.09 -10.49 -19.07
CA THR A 18 -37.73 -10.09 -18.69
C THR A 18 -37.74 -9.12 -17.50
N GLU A 19 -38.74 -8.25 -17.41
CA GLU A 19 -38.98 -7.38 -16.27
C GLU A 19 -39.31 -8.21 -15.02
N GLU A 20 -40.18 -9.22 -15.15
CA GLU A 20 -40.50 -10.17 -14.07
C GLU A 20 -39.27 -10.96 -13.60
N LYS A 21 -38.42 -11.39 -14.54
CA LYS A 21 -37.14 -12.05 -14.21
C LYS A 21 -36.20 -11.13 -13.42
N LEU A 22 -36.11 -9.86 -13.80
CA LEU A 22 -35.30 -8.89 -13.11
C LEU A 22 -35.82 -8.62 -11.70
N GLU A 23 -37.13 -8.45 -11.55
CA GLU A 23 -37.80 -8.27 -10.27
C GLU A 23 -37.60 -9.49 -9.37
N THR A 24 -37.83 -10.69 -9.91
CA THR A 24 -37.67 -11.96 -9.19
C THR A 24 -36.19 -12.14 -8.75
N PHE A 25 -35.24 -11.80 -9.62
CA PHE A 25 -33.82 -11.84 -9.27
C PHE A 25 -33.52 -10.91 -8.10
N LYS A 26 -33.93 -9.64 -8.16
CA LYS A 26 -33.75 -8.68 -7.09
C LYS A 26 -34.37 -9.15 -5.76
N ARG A 27 -35.60 -9.66 -5.84
CA ARG A 27 -36.30 -10.17 -4.65
C ARG A 27 -35.62 -11.37 -4.04
N ASN A 28 -35.21 -12.35 -4.86
CA ASN A 28 -34.54 -13.55 -4.37
C ASN A 28 -33.13 -13.28 -3.84
N ALA A 29 -32.43 -12.34 -4.42
CA ALA A 29 -31.12 -11.90 -3.97
C ALA A 29 -31.21 -10.96 -2.74
N GLY A 30 -32.41 -10.43 -2.41
CA GLY A 30 -32.61 -9.48 -1.33
C GLY A 30 -31.90 -8.14 -1.55
N LEU A 31 -31.75 -7.73 -2.81
CA LEU A 31 -30.93 -6.58 -3.22
C LEU A 31 -31.82 -5.45 -3.69
N THR A 32 -31.60 -4.26 -3.17
CA THR A 32 -32.22 -3.01 -3.66
C THR A 32 -31.34 -2.37 -4.74
N ASP A 33 -30.04 -2.25 -4.42
CA ASP A 33 -28.99 -1.76 -5.32
C ASP A 33 -27.70 -2.54 -5.04
N ILE A 34 -27.21 -3.26 -6.05
CA ILE A 34 -26.06 -4.18 -5.90
C ILE A 34 -24.80 -3.44 -5.49
N SER A 35 -24.55 -2.23 -6.02
CA SER A 35 -23.35 -1.46 -5.71
C SER A 35 -23.37 -0.96 -4.27
N SER A 36 -24.50 -0.43 -3.83
CA SER A 36 -24.70 0.05 -2.46
C SER A 36 -24.66 -1.09 -1.44
N ASP A 37 -25.29 -2.21 -1.75
CA ASP A 37 -25.29 -3.40 -0.88
C ASP A 37 -23.89 -4.03 -0.78
N ALA A 38 -23.13 -4.06 -1.86
CA ALA A 38 -21.73 -4.51 -1.85
C ALA A 38 -20.84 -3.59 -1.00
N GLN A 39 -21.02 -2.27 -1.10
CA GLN A 39 -20.27 -1.30 -0.32
C GLN A 39 -20.62 -1.38 1.17
N LEU A 40 -21.88 -1.57 1.52
CA LEU A 40 -22.31 -1.84 2.88
C LEU A 40 -21.75 -3.16 3.42
N ALA A 41 -21.66 -4.19 2.59
CA ALA A 41 -21.04 -5.45 2.98
C ALA A 41 -19.54 -5.29 3.24
N VAL A 42 -18.82 -4.53 2.41
CA VAL A 42 -17.38 -4.26 2.60
C VAL A 42 -17.14 -3.44 3.87
N SER A 43 -17.90 -2.37 4.09
CA SER A 43 -17.78 -1.54 5.29
C SER A 43 -18.13 -2.31 6.56
N GLY A 44 -19.20 -3.11 6.51
CA GLY A 44 -19.59 -4.00 7.61
C GLY A 44 -18.52 -5.03 7.92
N ASN A 45 -17.97 -5.69 6.90
CA ASN A 45 -16.87 -6.64 7.10
C ASN A 45 -15.65 -5.99 7.75
N ALA A 46 -15.27 -4.78 7.31
CA ALA A 46 -14.14 -4.05 7.88
C ALA A 46 -14.36 -3.72 9.36
N GLU A 47 -15.58 -3.33 9.74
CA GLU A 47 -15.94 -3.06 11.13
C GLU A 47 -15.86 -4.32 12.00
N TYR A 48 -16.41 -5.44 11.52
CA TYR A 48 -16.36 -6.71 12.26
C TYR A 48 -14.94 -7.27 12.35
N GLU A 49 -14.13 -7.15 11.29
CA GLU A 49 -12.72 -7.51 11.34
C GLU A 49 -11.95 -6.67 12.37
N LYS A 50 -12.22 -5.37 12.46
CA LYS A 50 -11.64 -4.52 13.51
C LYS A 50 -12.01 -5.04 14.90
N LYS A 51 -13.30 -5.29 15.13
CA LYS A 51 -13.80 -5.83 16.42
C LYS A 51 -13.19 -7.21 16.73
N ARG A 52 -12.97 -8.06 15.70
CA ARG A 52 -12.29 -9.35 15.86
C ARG A 52 -10.85 -9.19 16.35
N VAL A 53 -10.10 -8.25 15.76
CA VAL A 53 -8.73 -7.96 16.17
C VAL A 53 -8.69 -7.43 17.60
N GLU A 54 -9.58 -6.49 17.96
CA GLU A 54 -9.69 -5.93 19.30
C GLU A 54 -10.02 -7.03 20.32
N ASN A 55 -11.04 -7.83 20.04
CA ASN A 55 -11.43 -8.96 20.90
C ASN A 55 -10.33 -10.02 20.99
N GLY A 56 -9.65 -10.32 19.88
CA GLY A 56 -8.49 -11.22 19.84
C GLY A 56 -7.34 -10.74 20.73
N THR A 57 -7.09 -9.44 20.76
CA THR A 57 -6.11 -8.82 21.65
C THR A 57 -6.51 -9.02 23.11
N GLN A 58 -7.77 -8.76 23.45
CA GLN A 58 -8.29 -8.99 24.82
C GLN A 58 -8.17 -10.45 25.24
N ILE A 59 -8.52 -11.40 24.36
CA ILE A 59 -8.34 -12.85 24.61
C ILE A 59 -6.89 -13.19 24.94
N ASN A 60 -5.94 -12.65 24.18
CA ASN A 60 -4.52 -12.92 24.39
C ASN A 60 -4.04 -12.33 25.72
N LEU A 61 -4.45 -11.10 26.05
CA LEU A 61 -4.12 -10.46 27.33
C LEU A 61 -4.64 -11.27 28.51
N VAL A 62 -5.92 -11.68 28.47
CA VAL A 62 -6.54 -12.49 29.54
C VAL A 62 -5.90 -13.88 29.62
N ARG A 63 -5.53 -14.49 28.49
CA ARG A 63 -4.84 -15.79 28.45
C ARG A 63 -3.42 -15.72 29.03
N ASP A 64 -2.70 -14.66 28.74
CA ASP A 64 -1.37 -14.47 29.32
C ASP A 64 -1.44 -14.17 30.82
N LEU A 65 -2.44 -13.42 31.25
CA LEU A 65 -2.74 -13.26 32.68
C LEU A 65 -3.10 -14.59 33.33
N ALA A 66 -3.89 -15.43 32.65
CA ALA A 66 -4.22 -16.78 33.12
C ALA A 66 -2.97 -17.66 33.31
N LYS A 67 -2.04 -17.61 32.36
CA LYS A 67 -0.75 -18.33 32.45
C LYS A 67 0.06 -17.81 33.64
N TYR A 68 0.11 -16.48 33.83
CA TYR A 68 0.88 -15.86 34.89
C TYR A 68 0.35 -16.26 36.28
N ILE A 69 -0.99 -16.19 36.48
CA ILE A 69 -1.60 -16.55 37.77
C ILE A 69 -1.55 -18.05 38.01
N ASN A 70 -1.54 -18.91 37.00
CA ASN A 70 -1.47 -20.35 37.15
C ASN A 70 -0.05 -20.86 37.44
N ASN A 71 0.97 -20.03 37.27
CA ASN A 71 2.34 -20.40 37.60
C ASN A 71 2.50 -20.42 39.16
N PRO A 72 2.89 -21.55 39.74
CA PRO A 72 3.10 -21.65 41.19
C PRO A 72 4.18 -20.69 41.74
N LEU A 73 5.17 -20.34 40.91
CA LEU A 73 6.21 -19.41 41.31
C LEU A 73 5.70 -17.98 41.56
N ASN A 74 4.55 -17.65 41.01
CA ASN A 74 3.92 -16.32 41.15
C ASN A 74 2.83 -16.27 42.24
N GLU A 75 2.86 -17.18 43.24
CA GLU A 75 1.78 -17.25 44.26
C GLU A 75 1.63 -15.95 45.07
N TYR A 76 2.75 -15.29 45.35
CA TYR A 76 2.80 -14.04 46.11
C TYR A 76 3.41 -12.88 45.29
N GLU A 77 3.29 -12.96 43.98
CA GLU A 77 3.74 -11.87 43.10
C GLU A 77 2.58 -10.98 42.67
N VAL A 78 2.89 -9.72 42.44
CA VAL A 78 1.94 -8.72 41.95
C VAL A 78 1.53 -9.09 40.52
N LEU A 79 0.22 -9.16 40.28
CA LEU A 79 -0.32 -9.40 38.95
C LEU A 79 -0.34 -8.11 38.12
N PRO A 80 -0.06 -8.18 36.85
CA PRO A 80 -0.14 -7.00 35.98
C PRO A 80 -1.61 -6.56 35.90
N SER A 81 -1.93 -5.38 36.42
CA SER A 81 -3.29 -4.81 36.43
C SER A 81 -3.50 -3.75 35.34
N ASN A 82 -2.44 -3.13 34.86
CA ASN A 82 -2.55 -2.08 33.83
C ASN A 82 -2.11 -2.60 32.44
N ILE A 83 -2.78 -3.63 31.96
CA ILE A 83 -2.47 -4.28 30.67
C ILE A 83 -3.51 -3.94 29.58
N GLY A 84 -4.39 -2.95 29.82
CA GLY A 84 -5.39 -2.53 28.82
C GLY A 84 -6.60 -3.49 28.71
N LEU A 85 -6.98 -4.14 29.82
CA LEU A 85 -8.23 -4.90 29.89
C LEU A 85 -9.42 -3.97 29.87
N THR A 86 -10.44 -4.36 29.12
CA THR A 86 -11.71 -3.63 29.05
C THR A 86 -12.69 -4.04 30.17
N ASP A 87 -12.45 -5.16 30.84
CA ASP A 87 -13.27 -5.66 31.94
C ASP A 87 -12.86 -4.97 33.24
N ASN A 88 -13.67 -3.98 33.65
CA ASN A 88 -13.48 -3.27 34.92
C ASN A 88 -13.64 -4.18 36.13
N GLY A 89 -14.48 -5.21 36.04
CA GLY A 89 -14.70 -6.17 37.13
C GLY A 89 -13.45 -6.98 37.44
N LEU A 90 -12.81 -7.51 36.38
CA LEU A 90 -11.55 -8.22 36.49
C LEU A 90 -10.43 -7.30 36.97
N THR A 91 -10.35 -6.09 36.42
CA THR A 91 -9.33 -5.09 36.82
C THR A 91 -9.42 -4.77 38.32
N THR A 92 -10.63 -4.52 38.83
CA THR A 92 -10.85 -4.25 40.27
C THR A 92 -10.41 -5.43 41.14
N GLN A 93 -10.68 -6.67 40.73
CA GLN A 93 -10.24 -7.85 41.48
C GLN A 93 -8.72 -8.04 41.46
N LEU A 94 -8.06 -7.71 40.32
CA LEU A 94 -6.60 -7.72 40.23
C LEU A 94 -5.97 -6.68 41.15
N GLU A 95 -6.52 -5.47 41.20
CA GLU A 95 -6.06 -4.41 42.09
C GLU A 95 -6.18 -4.85 43.55
N ARG A 96 -7.33 -5.41 43.92
CA ARG A 96 -7.57 -5.91 45.29
C ARG A 96 -6.60 -7.03 45.68
N TYR A 97 -6.33 -7.97 44.78
CA TYR A 97 -5.31 -8.99 44.97
C TYR A 97 -3.92 -8.36 45.15
N ASN A 98 -3.57 -7.41 44.31
CA ASN A 98 -2.27 -6.72 44.36
C ASN A 98 -2.10 -5.96 45.68
N GLU A 99 -3.12 -5.29 46.17
CA GLU A 99 -3.12 -4.63 47.47
C GLU A 99 -2.74 -5.61 48.60
N LEU A 100 -3.37 -6.79 48.61
CA LEU A 100 -3.09 -7.82 49.64
C LEU A 100 -1.66 -8.34 49.52
N VAL A 101 -1.14 -8.56 48.29
CA VAL A 101 0.21 -9.01 48.06
C VAL A 101 1.25 -7.95 48.49
N ILE A 102 0.99 -6.68 48.18
CA ILE A 102 1.85 -5.56 48.57
C ILE A 102 1.86 -5.43 50.10
N GLU A 103 0.71 -5.55 50.73
CA GLU A 103 0.61 -5.51 52.19
C GLU A 103 1.37 -6.68 52.85
N ARG A 104 1.28 -7.88 52.26
CA ARG A 104 2.09 -9.03 52.70
C ARG A 104 3.60 -8.73 52.59
N LYS A 105 4.03 -8.23 51.46
CA LYS A 105 5.44 -7.87 51.26
C LYS A 105 5.91 -6.78 52.23
N ARG A 106 5.01 -5.85 52.56
CA ARG A 106 5.26 -4.80 53.58
C ARG A 106 5.48 -5.40 54.96
N LEU A 107 4.55 -6.28 55.40
CA LEU A 107 4.61 -6.91 56.72
C LEU A 107 5.81 -7.86 56.84
N LEU A 108 6.20 -8.57 55.81
CA LEU A 108 7.37 -9.46 55.81
C LEU A 108 8.71 -8.73 55.99
N ARG A 109 8.75 -7.42 55.77
CA ARG A 109 9.98 -6.62 56.04
C ARG A 109 10.23 -6.44 57.54
N THR A 110 9.19 -6.54 58.36
CA THR A 110 9.24 -6.28 59.79
C THR A 110 8.83 -7.49 60.65
N SER A 111 8.42 -8.59 60.03
CA SER A 111 7.90 -9.78 60.71
C SER A 111 8.29 -11.06 59.97
N THR A 112 8.12 -12.20 60.63
CA THR A 112 8.42 -13.53 60.08
C THR A 112 7.15 -14.16 59.51
N GLU A 113 7.30 -15.16 58.62
CA GLU A 113 6.18 -15.89 57.99
C GLU A 113 5.22 -16.57 58.99
N ASN A 114 5.70 -16.89 60.19
CA ASN A 114 4.89 -17.51 61.24
C ASN A 114 4.01 -16.54 62.05
N ASN A 115 4.01 -15.26 61.69
CA ASN A 115 3.12 -14.27 62.34
C ASN A 115 1.67 -14.56 61.99
N PRO A 116 0.76 -14.65 62.97
CA PRO A 116 -0.66 -14.90 62.74
C PRO A 116 -1.33 -13.92 61.74
N MET A 117 -0.85 -12.66 61.69
CA MET A 117 -1.37 -11.67 60.74
C MET A 117 -0.95 -12.03 59.29
N ILE A 118 0.27 -12.53 59.11
CA ILE A 118 0.75 -12.96 57.77
C ILE A 118 0.01 -14.23 57.34
N ILE A 119 -0.20 -15.19 58.25
CA ILE A 119 -0.95 -16.41 57.97
C ILE A 119 -2.40 -16.08 57.55
N ASN A 120 -3.06 -15.16 58.22
CA ASN A 120 -4.43 -14.71 57.87
C ASN A 120 -4.42 -13.99 56.51
N LEU A 121 -3.38 -13.20 56.23
CA LEU A 121 -3.23 -12.50 54.95
C LEU A 121 -2.98 -13.51 53.83
N ASP A 122 -2.18 -14.54 54.06
CA ASP A 122 -1.93 -15.63 53.11
C ASP A 122 -3.22 -16.39 52.77
N MET A 123 -4.07 -16.66 53.74
CA MET A 123 -5.41 -17.24 53.50
C MET A 123 -6.26 -16.31 52.63
N SER A 124 -6.24 -15.02 52.93
CA SER A 124 -6.96 -14.01 52.14
C SER A 124 -6.45 -13.89 50.72
N ILE A 125 -5.12 -13.91 50.53
CA ILE A 125 -4.46 -13.90 49.21
C ILE A 125 -4.85 -15.14 48.41
N ARG A 126 -4.83 -16.33 49.04
CA ARG A 126 -5.22 -17.57 48.35
C ARG A 126 -6.71 -17.56 47.95
N ALA A 127 -7.58 -17.10 48.84
CA ALA A 127 -9.01 -16.96 48.53
C ALA A 127 -9.22 -15.96 47.38
N MET A 128 -8.56 -14.80 47.44
CA MET A 128 -8.66 -13.79 46.40
C MET A 128 -8.05 -14.25 45.07
N ARG A 129 -6.93 -15.01 45.11
CA ARG A 129 -6.35 -15.64 43.94
C ARG A 129 -7.34 -16.60 43.27
N ALA A 130 -8.08 -17.40 44.05
CA ALA A 130 -9.09 -18.29 43.49
C ALA A 130 -10.22 -17.50 42.82
N ASN A 131 -10.69 -16.41 43.45
CA ASN A 131 -11.69 -15.54 42.86
C ASN A 131 -11.22 -14.90 41.56
N VAL A 132 -9.96 -14.38 41.51
CA VAL A 132 -9.35 -13.82 40.33
C VAL A 132 -9.24 -14.87 39.22
N LYS A 133 -8.85 -16.12 39.54
CA LYS A 133 -8.84 -17.23 38.58
C LYS A 133 -10.21 -17.46 37.95
N THR A 134 -11.25 -17.55 38.82
CA THR A 134 -12.63 -17.74 38.35
C THR A 134 -13.08 -16.56 37.47
N ALA A 135 -12.73 -15.33 37.86
CA ALA A 135 -13.03 -14.15 37.05
C ALA A 135 -12.31 -14.16 35.69
N ILE A 136 -11.02 -14.52 35.67
CA ILE A 136 -10.24 -14.69 34.43
C ILE A 136 -10.91 -15.72 33.53
N ASP A 137 -11.28 -16.89 34.06
CA ASP A 137 -11.92 -17.95 33.28
C ASP A 137 -13.28 -17.48 32.74
N GLY A 138 -14.08 -16.79 33.59
CA GLY A 138 -15.34 -16.21 33.18
C GLY A 138 -15.19 -15.16 32.06
N THR A 139 -14.27 -14.24 32.23
CA THR A 139 -13.97 -13.22 31.22
C THR A 139 -13.46 -13.87 29.92
N LEU A 140 -12.57 -14.87 30.02
CA LEU A 140 -12.08 -15.59 28.85
C LEU A 140 -13.21 -16.30 28.10
N GLN A 141 -14.11 -16.98 28.83
CA GLN A 141 -15.29 -17.62 28.22
C GLN A 141 -16.20 -16.59 27.54
N GLY A 142 -16.46 -15.45 28.19
CA GLY A 142 -17.23 -14.36 27.61
C GLY A 142 -16.62 -13.84 26.30
N LEU A 143 -15.33 -13.60 26.30
CA LEU A 143 -14.59 -13.14 25.10
C LEU A 143 -14.59 -14.19 23.98
N LEU A 144 -14.54 -15.49 24.31
CA LEU A 144 -14.63 -16.57 23.32
C LEU A 144 -16.02 -16.67 22.69
N ILE A 145 -17.09 -16.43 23.46
CA ILE A 145 -18.46 -16.36 22.94
C ILE A 145 -18.57 -15.18 21.96
N VAL A 146 -18.12 -13.99 22.39
CA VAL A 146 -18.07 -12.80 21.51
C VAL A 146 -17.26 -13.07 20.25
N LYS A 147 -16.12 -13.76 20.38
CA LYS A 147 -15.32 -14.16 19.23
C LYS A 147 -16.12 -15.02 18.24
N ALA A 148 -16.83 -16.02 18.74
CA ALA A 148 -17.61 -16.91 17.89
C ALA A 148 -18.73 -16.15 17.14
N ASP A 149 -19.36 -15.18 17.78
CA ASP A 149 -20.38 -14.35 17.15
C ASP A 149 -19.77 -13.38 16.11
N LEU A 150 -18.64 -12.75 16.43
CA LEU A 150 -17.91 -11.91 15.49
C LEU A 150 -17.42 -12.71 14.26
N ASP A 151 -16.92 -13.94 14.48
CA ASP A 151 -16.48 -14.84 13.40
C ASP A 151 -17.66 -15.24 12.49
N ARG A 152 -18.84 -15.44 13.09
CA ARG A 152 -20.06 -15.76 12.34
C ARG A 152 -20.51 -14.57 11.49
N GLU A 153 -20.58 -13.39 12.07
CA GLU A 153 -20.98 -12.18 11.33
C GLU A 153 -19.97 -11.79 10.25
N ALA A 154 -18.68 -11.80 10.56
CA ALA A 154 -17.64 -11.58 9.55
C ALA A 154 -17.74 -12.57 8.39
N SER A 155 -18.01 -13.85 8.69
CA SER A 155 -18.22 -14.87 7.68
C SER A 155 -19.45 -14.61 6.80
N ARG A 156 -20.54 -14.06 7.38
CA ARG A 156 -21.74 -13.65 6.62
C ARG A 156 -21.42 -12.52 5.63
N PHE A 157 -20.71 -11.48 6.09
CA PHE A 157 -20.30 -10.38 5.22
C PHE A 157 -19.31 -10.85 4.15
N SER A 158 -18.33 -11.67 4.51
CA SER A 158 -17.37 -12.24 3.58
C SER A 158 -18.05 -13.05 2.46
N ARG A 159 -19.06 -13.86 2.78
CA ARG A 159 -19.85 -14.57 1.77
C ARG A 159 -20.59 -13.60 0.85
N ARG A 160 -21.26 -12.57 1.41
CA ARG A 160 -21.93 -11.54 0.60
C ARG A 160 -20.97 -10.87 -0.38
N ILE A 161 -19.76 -10.51 0.08
CA ILE A 161 -18.72 -9.92 -0.76
C ILE A 161 -18.29 -10.90 -1.85
N SER A 162 -18.12 -12.18 -1.52
CA SER A 162 -17.74 -13.22 -2.48
C SER A 162 -18.82 -13.47 -3.54
N ASP A 163 -20.08 -13.39 -3.16
CA ASP A 163 -21.22 -13.66 -4.05
C ASP A 163 -21.56 -12.44 -4.92
N ALA A 164 -21.22 -11.21 -4.48
CA ALA A 164 -21.55 -9.97 -5.15
C ALA A 164 -21.14 -9.94 -6.64
N PRO A 165 -19.90 -10.34 -7.04
CA PRO A 165 -19.51 -10.33 -8.46
C PRO A 165 -20.30 -11.32 -9.32
N GLY A 166 -20.80 -12.41 -8.71
CA GLY A 166 -21.68 -13.37 -9.37
C GLY A 166 -23.07 -12.80 -9.62
N GLN A 167 -23.62 -12.17 -8.60
CA GLN A 167 -24.92 -11.49 -8.65
C GLN A 167 -24.91 -10.30 -9.61
N GLU A 168 -23.83 -9.52 -9.60
CA GLU A 168 -23.66 -8.39 -10.51
C GLU A 168 -23.64 -8.85 -11.98
N ARG A 169 -22.89 -9.90 -12.30
CA ARG A 169 -22.87 -10.46 -13.66
C ARG A 169 -24.25 -10.93 -14.12
N GLN A 170 -25.01 -11.59 -13.26
CA GLN A 170 -26.37 -12.03 -13.56
C GLN A 170 -27.31 -10.84 -13.76
N TYR A 171 -27.23 -9.85 -12.86
CA TYR A 171 -28.01 -8.63 -12.97
C TYR A 171 -27.74 -7.89 -14.29
N VAL A 172 -26.45 -7.63 -14.58
CA VAL A 172 -26.04 -6.93 -15.82
C VAL A 172 -26.51 -7.70 -17.07
N SER A 173 -26.45 -9.03 -17.03
CA SER A 173 -26.95 -9.87 -18.13
C SER A 173 -28.47 -9.68 -18.34
N ILE A 174 -29.26 -9.72 -17.26
CA ILE A 174 -30.72 -9.56 -17.33
C ILE A 174 -31.08 -8.11 -17.71
N ALA A 175 -30.40 -7.13 -17.09
CA ALA A 175 -30.63 -5.71 -17.38
C ALA A 175 -30.32 -5.37 -18.86
N ARG A 176 -29.21 -5.89 -19.38
CA ARG A 176 -28.87 -5.73 -20.80
C ARG A 176 -29.94 -6.37 -21.73
N GLN A 177 -30.45 -7.55 -21.36
CA GLN A 177 -31.54 -8.16 -22.13
C GLN A 177 -32.81 -7.30 -22.09
N GLN A 178 -33.14 -6.71 -20.94
CA GLN A 178 -34.28 -5.80 -20.80
C GLN A 178 -34.08 -4.56 -21.68
N GLU A 179 -32.90 -3.95 -21.65
CA GLU A 179 -32.56 -2.76 -22.44
C GLU A 179 -32.68 -3.04 -23.96
N ILE A 180 -32.11 -4.17 -24.42
CA ILE A 180 -32.18 -4.57 -25.82
C ILE A 180 -33.63 -4.80 -26.24
N LYS A 181 -34.44 -5.47 -25.41
CA LYS A 181 -35.84 -5.73 -25.72
C LYS A 181 -36.70 -4.46 -25.68
N ALA A 182 -36.39 -3.53 -24.76
CA ALA A 182 -37.06 -2.23 -24.72
C ALA A 182 -36.72 -1.38 -25.97
N GLY A 183 -35.44 -1.35 -26.36
CA GLY A 183 -35.01 -0.68 -27.59
C GLY A 183 -35.63 -1.28 -28.85
N LEU A 184 -35.71 -2.62 -28.94
CA LEU A 184 -36.36 -3.31 -30.05
C LEU A 184 -37.86 -2.99 -30.11
N TYR A 185 -38.55 -2.97 -28.96
CA TYR A 185 -39.96 -2.60 -28.88
C TYR A 185 -40.20 -1.17 -29.38
N LEU A 186 -39.39 -0.20 -28.90
CA LEU A 186 -39.51 1.19 -29.36
C LEU A 186 -39.26 1.32 -30.86
N MET A 187 -38.26 0.63 -31.40
CA MET A 187 -37.97 0.60 -32.84
C MET A 187 -39.13 0.00 -33.65
N LEU A 188 -39.70 -1.11 -33.17
CA LEU A 188 -40.83 -1.74 -33.83
C LEU A 188 -42.09 -0.87 -33.76
N LEU A 189 -42.31 -0.18 -32.64
CA LEU A 189 -43.39 0.80 -32.48
C LEU A 189 -43.23 1.94 -33.48
N GLN A 190 -42.02 2.52 -33.54
CA GLN A 190 -41.72 3.59 -34.51
C GLN A 190 -41.96 3.11 -35.95
N LYS A 191 -41.46 1.92 -36.30
CA LYS A 191 -41.69 1.35 -37.64
C LYS A 191 -43.15 1.05 -37.92
N ARG A 192 -43.93 0.68 -36.91
CA ARG A 192 -45.38 0.52 -37.05
C ARG A 192 -46.06 1.85 -37.39
N GLU A 193 -45.70 2.93 -36.65
CA GLU A 193 -46.28 4.27 -36.91
C GLU A 193 -45.83 4.84 -38.27
N GLU A 194 -44.54 4.70 -38.63
CA GLU A 194 -44.06 5.08 -39.97
C GLU A 194 -44.82 4.35 -41.07
N ASN A 195 -45.06 3.03 -40.94
CA ASN A 195 -45.84 2.27 -41.91
C ASN A 195 -47.30 2.68 -41.91
N ALA A 196 -47.92 3.03 -40.76
CA ALA A 196 -49.29 3.50 -40.68
C ALA A 196 -49.43 4.86 -41.38
N ILE A 197 -48.48 5.78 -41.18
CA ILE A 197 -48.44 7.07 -41.88
C ILE A 197 -48.26 6.86 -43.39
N THR A 198 -47.31 5.96 -43.77
CA THR A 198 -47.11 5.65 -45.20
C THR A 198 -48.33 5.04 -45.84
N LEU A 199 -49.08 4.13 -45.18
CA LEU A 199 -50.34 3.57 -45.65
C LEU A 199 -51.41 4.62 -45.72
N ALA A 200 -51.46 5.57 -44.76
CA ALA A 200 -52.42 6.67 -44.81
C ALA A 200 -52.11 7.70 -45.94
N ALA A 201 -50.81 7.86 -46.21
CA ALA A 201 -50.33 8.75 -47.28
C ALA A 201 -50.44 8.15 -48.69
N THR A 202 -50.65 6.83 -48.82
CA THR A 202 -50.88 6.17 -50.14
C THR A 202 -52.31 6.30 -50.59
N ALA A 203 -52.97 7.44 -50.40
CA ALA A 203 -54.10 7.80 -51.20
C ALA A 203 -53.60 8.04 -52.63
N ASN A 204 -54.10 7.20 -53.55
CA ASN A 204 -53.69 7.11 -54.95
C ASN A 204 -54.09 8.37 -55.73
N ASN A 205 -53.37 9.46 -55.57
CA ASN A 205 -53.57 10.70 -56.29
C ASN A 205 -52.28 11.22 -56.98
N ALA A 206 -51.45 10.32 -57.43
CA ALA A 206 -50.36 10.72 -58.30
C ALA A 206 -50.90 10.81 -59.74
N LYS A 207 -51.22 12.03 -60.18
CA LYS A 207 -51.41 12.37 -61.58
C LYS A 207 -50.06 12.75 -62.13
N ILE A 208 -49.52 11.97 -63.05
CA ILE A 208 -48.30 12.32 -63.76
C ILE A 208 -48.60 13.59 -64.56
N ILE A 209 -47.98 14.71 -64.15
CA ILE A 209 -48.16 16.03 -64.79
C ILE A 209 -46.99 16.27 -65.76
N ASP A 210 -45.81 15.69 -65.50
CA ASP A 210 -44.64 15.78 -66.37
C ASP A 210 -43.89 14.44 -66.45
N GLU A 211 -43.34 14.18 -67.62
CA GLU A 211 -42.39 13.04 -67.78
C GLU A 211 -41.13 13.26 -66.97
N PRO A 212 -40.59 12.19 -66.43
CA PRO A 212 -39.34 12.32 -65.60
C PRO A 212 -38.21 12.77 -66.51
N ALA A 213 -37.82 14.05 -66.43
CA ALA A 213 -36.62 14.58 -67.00
C ALA A 213 -35.47 14.40 -66.01
N ALA A 214 -34.46 13.67 -66.41
CA ALA A 214 -33.23 13.57 -65.65
C ALA A 214 -32.40 14.86 -65.85
N GLU A 215 -32.70 15.88 -65.06
CA GLU A 215 -31.83 17.08 -65.02
C GLU A 215 -30.76 16.90 -63.92
N GLY A 216 -29.54 16.92 -64.41
CA GLY A 216 -28.38 17.01 -63.50
C GLY A 216 -27.85 15.67 -63.03
N GLY A 217 -26.59 15.64 -62.73
CA GLY A 217 -25.85 14.44 -62.31
C GLY A 217 -26.40 13.70 -61.08
N PRO A 218 -25.82 12.60 -60.70
CA PRO A 218 -26.32 11.69 -59.67
C PRO A 218 -26.59 12.41 -58.37
N VAL A 219 -27.83 12.38 -57.91
CA VAL A 219 -28.29 12.97 -56.62
C VAL A 219 -27.69 12.22 -55.42
N SER A 220 -27.36 10.96 -55.61
CA SER A 220 -26.74 10.08 -54.63
C SER A 220 -25.92 9.01 -55.35
N PRO A 221 -24.75 8.59 -54.78
CA PRO A 221 -24.09 9.10 -53.58
C PRO A 221 -23.41 10.47 -53.82
N LYS A 222 -23.37 11.35 -52.82
CA LYS A 222 -22.63 12.63 -52.86
C LYS A 222 -21.16 12.37 -52.48
N PRO A 223 -20.26 12.16 -53.44
CA PRO A 223 -18.88 11.70 -53.13
C PRO A 223 -18.12 12.68 -52.26
N LYS A 224 -18.31 13.98 -52.44
CA LYS A 224 -17.70 15.01 -51.61
C LYS A 224 -18.05 14.89 -50.12
N MET A 225 -19.34 14.57 -49.82
CA MET A 225 -19.80 14.41 -48.45
C MET A 225 -19.27 13.11 -47.82
N ILE A 226 -19.22 12.03 -48.63
CA ILE A 226 -18.69 10.74 -48.18
C ILE A 226 -17.20 10.86 -47.86
N TYR A 227 -16.43 11.51 -48.76
CA TYR A 227 -14.98 11.74 -48.51
C TYR A 227 -14.74 12.66 -47.30
N MET A 228 -15.56 13.69 -47.09
CA MET A 228 -15.48 14.55 -45.92
C MET A 228 -15.73 13.77 -44.64
N ILE A 229 -16.77 12.96 -44.58
CA ILE A 229 -17.10 12.11 -43.41
C ILE A 229 -15.98 11.09 -43.17
N ALA A 230 -15.52 10.42 -44.25
CA ALA A 230 -14.42 9.46 -44.14
C ALA A 230 -13.14 10.10 -43.63
N PHE A 231 -12.81 11.33 -44.08
CA PHE A 231 -11.67 12.08 -43.61
C PHE A 231 -11.79 12.46 -42.13
N VAL A 232 -12.98 13.00 -41.72
CA VAL A 232 -13.21 13.37 -40.30
C VAL A 232 -13.14 12.15 -39.38
N LEU A 233 -13.72 11.02 -39.80
CA LEU A 233 -13.66 9.77 -39.03
C LEU A 233 -12.22 9.18 -39.04
N GLY A 234 -11.57 9.19 -40.20
CA GLY A 234 -10.21 8.65 -40.36
C GLY A 234 -9.16 9.40 -39.56
N VAL A 235 -9.32 10.71 -39.38
CA VAL A 235 -8.41 11.54 -38.56
C VAL A 235 -8.91 11.67 -37.11
N GLY A 236 -10.20 11.87 -36.92
CA GLY A 236 -10.79 12.11 -35.60
C GLY A 236 -10.72 10.89 -34.68
N LEU A 237 -10.95 9.69 -35.23
CA LEU A 237 -10.97 8.48 -34.43
C LEU A 237 -9.59 8.14 -33.83
N PRO A 238 -8.47 8.15 -34.60
CA PRO A 238 -7.14 7.97 -34.01
C PRO A 238 -6.78 9.04 -32.98
N ILE A 239 -7.10 10.31 -33.24
CA ILE A 239 -6.85 11.40 -32.30
C ILE A 239 -7.66 11.18 -31.02
N GLY A 240 -8.94 10.80 -31.13
CA GLY A 240 -9.79 10.48 -29.99
C GLY A 240 -9.25 9.31 -29.16
N VAL A 241 -8.79 8.25 -29.81
CA VAL A 241 -8.16 7.09 -29.13
C VAL A 241 -6.89 7.49 -28.40
N ILE A 242 -6.00 8.27 -29.04
CA ILE A 242 -4.77 8.77 -28.41
C ILE A 242 -5.09 9.66 -27.20
N PHE A 243 -6.11 10.51 -27.32
CA PHE A 243 -6.58 11.37 -26.23
C PHE A 243 -7.13 10.54 -25.05
N LEU A 244 -7.98 9.55 -25.32
CA LEU A 244 -8.51 8.63 -24.32
C LEU A 244 -7.40 7.84 -23.61
N ILE A 245 -6.42 7.33 -24.34
CA ILE A 245 -5.25 6.67 -23.77
C ILE A 245 -4.45 7.66 -22.88
N GLY A 246 -4.34 8.92 -23.30
CA GLY A 246 -3.74 9.99 -22.51
C GLY A 246 -4.42 10.23 -21.16
N LEU A 247 -5.76 10.20 -21.13
CA LEU A 247 -6.55 10.37 -19.91
C LEU A 247 -6.38 9.22 -18.90
N THR A 248 -6.02 8.02 -19.34
CA THR A 248 -5.79 6.86 -18.47
C THR A 248 -4.41 6.85 -17.81
N LYS A 249 -3.52 7.78 -18.17
CA LYS A 249 -2.14 7.86 -17.66
C LYS A 249 -2.05 8.64 -16.34
N PHE A 250 -2.57 8.04 -15.28
CA PHE A 250 -2.58 8.62 -13.94
C PHE A 250 -1.33 8.31 -13.11
N LYS A 251 -0.46 7.40 -13.57
CA LYS A 251 0.82 7.05 -12.94
C LYS A 251 1.96 7.82 -13.59
N ILE A 252 3.06 7.97 -12.86
CA ILE A 252 4.30 8.51 -13.43
C ILE A 252 4.91 7.46 -14.37
N GLU A 253 5.31 7.87 -15.56
CA GLU A 253 5.98 7.00 -16.51
C GLU A 253 7.50 7.21 -16.49
N GLY A 254 7.99 8.34 -15.98
CA GLY A 254 9.41 8.64 -15.92
C GLY A 254 9.72 10.07 -15.48
N ARG A 255 10.97 10.46 -15.71
CA ARG A 255 11.53 11.73 -15.26
C ARG A 255 10.74 12.94 -15.75
N GLY A 256 10.35 12.96 -17.03
CA GLY A 256 9.61 14.09 -17.61
C GLY A 256 8.21 14.31 -17.00
N ASP A 257 7.60 13.28 -16.41
CA ASP A 257 6.38 13.44 -15.65
C ASP A 257 6.68 14.07 -14.27
N VAL A 258 7.72 13.59 -13.59
CA VAL A 258 8.11 14.09 -12.26
C VAL A 258 8.53 15.57 -12.33
N GLU A 259 9.31 15.97 -13.34
CA GLU A 259 9.73 17.36 -13.55
C GLU A 259 8.56 18.34 -13.76
N LYS A 260 7.44 17.85 -14.27
CA LYS A 260 6.20 18.65 -14.42
C LYS A 260 5.37 18.72 -13.12
N LEU A 261 5.52 17.75 -12.24
CA LEU A 261 4.69 17.60 -11.04
C LEU A 261 5.32 18.24 -9.80
N THR A 262 6.65 18.40 -9.79
CA THR A 262 7.36 18.97 -8.65
C THR A 262 8.57 19.80 -9.08
N ARG A 263 8.93 20.76 -8.23
CA ARG A 263 10.18 21.53 -8.34
C ARG A 263 11.32 20.93 -7.52
N LEU A 264 11.09 19.82 -6.85
CA LEU A 264 12.11 19.14 -6.06
C LEU A 264 13.25 18.63 -6.95
N PRO A 265 14.51 18.74 -6.49
CA PRO A 265 15.63 18.21 -7.26
C PRO A 265 15.51 16.69 -7.40
N ILE A 266 15.67 16.20 -8.63
CA ILE A 266 15.71 14.77 -8.93
C ILE A 266 17.17 14.34 -8.89
N VAL A 267 17.55 13.59 -7.86
CA VAL A 267 18.94 13.20 -7.59
C VAL A 267 19.35 11.91 -8.29
N GLY A 268 18.42 11.15 -8.83
CA GLY A 268 18.75 9.98 -9.63
C GLY A 268 17.56 9.21 -10.15
N ASP A 269 17.83 8.46 -11.21
CA ASP A 269 16.89 7.63 -11.95
C ASP A 269 17.39 6.18 -11.85
N VAL A 270 16.72 5.34 -11.05
CA VAL A 270 17.13 3.96 -10.80
C VAL A 270 16.39 3.02 -11.74
N PRO A 271 17.10 2.24 -12.56
CA PRO A 271 16.48 1.34 -13.52
C PRO A 271 15.77 0.16 -12.83
N LEU A 272 14.84 -0.45 -13.57
CA LEU A 272 14.14 -1.64 -13.13
C LEU A 272 15.14 -2.81 -13.05
N THR A 273 15.16 -3.47 -11.90
CA THR A 273 16.00 -4.66 -11.67
C THR A 273 15.27 -5.90 -12.16
N ALA A 274 15.97 -6.84 -12.79
CA ALA A 274 15.39 -8.14 -13.15
C ALA A 274 15.02 -8.90 -11.86
N GLU A 275 13.88 -9.60 -11.84
CA GLU A 275 13.33 -10.29 -10.65
C GLU A 275 14.29 -11.30 -9.98
N LYS A 276 15.32 -11.74 -10.70
CA LYS A 276 16.32 -12.70 -10.21
C LYS A 276 17.51 -12.09 -9.46
N THR A 277 17.63 -10.77 -9.45
CA THR A 277 18.68 -10.08 -8.70
C THR A 277 18.20 -9.84 -7.27
N GLY A 278 19.07 -10.13 -6.28
CA GLY A 278 18.77 -9.89 -4.85
C GLY A 278 18.45 -8.42 -4.55
N SER A 279 18.00 -8.14 -3.34
CA SER A 279 17.67 -6.77 -2.90
C SER A 279 18.86 -5.81 -2.91
N ILE A 280 20.08 -6.32 -2.81
CA ILE A 280 21.33 -5.55 -2.94
C ILE A 280 21.91 -5.80 -4.32
N THR A 281 22.14 -4.72 -5.05
CA THR A 281 22.61 -4.75 -6.45
C THR A 281 23.92 -3.98 -6.65
N VAL A 282 24.37 -3.26 -5.62
CA VAL A 282 25.63 -2.53 -5.58
C VAL A 282 26.65 -3.37 -4.84
N PHE A 283 27.75 -3.73 -5.49
CA PHE A 283 28.83 -4.50 -4.91
C PHE A 283 30.20 -3.87 -5.21
N GLU A 284 31.20 -4.20 -4.40
CA GLU A 284 32.59 -3.86 -4.63
C GLU A 284 33.05 -4.53 -5.94
N ASN A 285 33.79 -3.81 -6.78
CA ASN A 285 34.34 -4.28 -8.07
C ASN A 285 33.32 -4.61 -9.19
N GLN A 286 32.06 -4.17 -9.09
CA GLN A 286 31.10 -4.27 -10.16
C GLN A 286 30.87 -2.91 -10.84
N ASN A 287 31.18 -2.82 -12.13
CA ASN A 287 30.88 -1.66 -12.99
C ASN A 287 29.63 -1.93 -13.84
N ASN A 288 28.53 -2.29 -13.17
CA ASN A 288 27.24 -2.42 -13.84
C ASN A 288 26.46 -1.10 -13.76
N LEU A 289 25.42 -0.99 -14.60
CA LEU A 289 24.58 0.21 -14.69
C LEU A 289 23.99 0.60 -13.32
N MET A 290 23.64 -0.39 -12.51
CA MET A 290 23.04 -0.14 -11.20
C MET A 290 24.05 0.47 -10.23
N SER A 291 25.28 -0.04 -10.20
CA SER A 291 26.36 0.53 -9.39
C SER A 291 26.67 1.97 -9.78
N GLU A 292 26.73 2.27 -11.09
CA GLU A 292 26.91 3.64 -11.57
C GLU A 292 25.75 4.55 -11.21
N THR A 293 24.53 4.05 -11.32
CA THR A 293 23.34 4.82 -10.90
C THR A 293 23.41 5.20 -9.42
N PHE A 294 23.75 4.26 -8.55
CA PHE A 294 23.87 4.57 -7.11
C PHE A 294 25.09 5.42 -6.78
N ARG A 295 26.19 5.36 -7.56
CA ARG A 295 27.30 6.32 -7.46
C ARG A 295 26.84 7.74 -7.78
N ASN A 296 26.03 7.91 -8.83
CA ASN A 296 25.47 9.21 -9.21
C ASN A 296 24.49 9.73 -8.14
N VAL A 297 23.55 8.90 -7.67
CA VAL A 297 22.61 9.26 -6.57
C VAL A 297 23.41 9.71 -5.36
N ARG A 298 24.39 8.92 -4.91
CA ARG A 298 25.28 9.24 -3.79
C ARG A 298 25.96 10.59 -3.98
N THR A 299 26.58 10.82 -5.14
CA THR A 299 27.30 12.06 -5.44
C THR A 299 26.36 13.26 -5.36
N ASN A 300 25.18 13.17 -5.97
CA ASN A 300 24.18 14.24 -5.94
C ASN A 300 23.69 14.53 -4.50
N LEU A 301 23.48 13.49 -3.69
CA LEU A 301 23.10 13.67 -2.28
C LEU A 301 24.24 14.30 -1.46
N GLN A 302 25.50 13.95 -1.75
CA GLN A 302 26.65 14.57 -1.08
C GLN A 302 26.77 16.06 -1.38
N PHE A 303 26.41 16.51 -2.60
CA PHE A 303 26.35 17.95 -2.91
C PHE A 303 25.20 18.68 -2.19
N MET A 304 24.12 17.99 -1.86
CA MET A 304 23.00 18.57 -1.13
C MET A 304 23.23 18.62 0.38
N LEU A 305 24.08 17.76 0.91
CA LEU A 305 24.43 17.73 2.33
C LEU A 305 25.42 18.86 2.64
N GLY A 306 25.10 19.67 3.62
CA GLY A 306 26.00 20.71 4.15
C GLY A 306 27.10 20.12 5.05
N ASN A 307 28.06 20.96 5.41
CA ASN A 307 29.13 20.57 6.33
C ASN A 307 28.56 20.10 7.68
N GLY A 308 28.92 18.88 8.10
CA GLY A 308 28.47 18.26 9.34
C GLY A 308 27.11 17.57 9.26
N GLN A 309 26.38 17.67 8.15
CA GLN A 309 25.14 16.93 7.91
C GLN A 309 25.44 15.48 7.54
N LYS A 310 24.77 14.53 8.20
CA LYS A 310 25.08 13.11 8.09
C LYS A 310 23.82 12.23 7.98
N VAL A 311 22.64 12.75 8.30
CA VAL A 311 21.42 11.96 8.45
C VAL A 311 20.56 12.08 7.22
N ILE A 312 20.39 10.98 6.50
CA ILE A 312 19.58 10.89 5.28
C ILE A 312 18.33 10.07 5.58
N LEU A 313 17.18 10.70 5.51
CA LEU A 313 15.89 10.04 5.63
C LEU A 313 15.41 9.57 4.24
N VAL A 314 14.94 8.33 4.13
CA VAL A 314 14.37 7.80 2.89
C VAL A 314 12.92 7.39 3.14
N THR A 315 12.02 7.96 2.36
CA THR A 315 10.58 7.69 2.44
C THR A 315 9.93 7.58 1.06
N SER A 316 8.65 7.28 1.04
CA SER A 316 7.81 7.21 -0.16
C SER A 316 6.37 7.55 0.18
N THR A 317 5.47 7.69 -0.80
CA THR A 317 4.06 7.94 -0.50
C THR A 317 3.34 6.67 -0.09
N VAL A 318 3.56 5.57 -0.83
CA VAL A 318 2.89 4.29 -0.58
C VAL A 318 3.90 3.15 -0.41
N SER A 319 3.42 2.01 0.09
CA SER A 319 4.25 0.81 0.19
C SER A 319 4.53 0.23 -1.22
N GLY A 320 5.74 -0.31 -1.44
CA GLY A 320 6.10 -0.96 -2.70
C GLY A 320 6.83 -0.06 -3.72
N GLU A 321 7.10 1.21 -3.38
CA GLU A 321 7.86 2.13 -4.23
C GLU A 321 9.37 1.88 -4.21
N GLY A 322 9.85 1.08 -3.26
CA GLY A 322 11.25 0.64 -3.20
C GLY A 322 12.14 1.41 -2.23
N LYS A 323 11.57 2.08 -1.19
CA LYS A 323 12.34 2.81 -0.16
C LYS A 323 13.51 1.99 0.38
N SER A 324 13.22 0.80 0.94
CA SER A 324 14.26 -0.04 1.57
C SER A 324 15.29 -0.55 0.57
N PHE A 325 14.91 -0.72 -0.72
CA PHE A 325 15.84 -1.02 -1.80
C PHE A 325 16.79 0.17 -2.04
N ILE A 326 16.25 1.38 -2.15
CA ILE A 326 17.04 2.60 -2.34
C ILE A 326 17.92 2.86 -1.12
N SER A 327 17.36 2.78 0.10
CA SER A 327 18.08 2.97 1.36
C SER A 327 19.29 2.02 1.48
N ALA A 328 19.08 0.73 1.21
CA ALA A 328 20.11 -0.29 1.34
C ALA A 328 21.23 -0.10 0.30
N ASN A 329 20.89 0.07 -0.98
CA ASN A 329 21.89 0.24 -2.03
C ASN A 329 22.64 1.57 -1.92
N LEU A 330 21.99 2.64 -1.42
CA LEU A 330 22.66 3.90 -1.08
C LEU A 330 23.64 3.70 0.08
N ALA A 331 23.25 2.97 1.13
CA ALA A 331 24.12 2.66 2.26
C ALA A 331 25.35 1.87 1.82
N VAL A 332 25.16 0.86 0.97
CA VAL A 332 26.29 0.13 0.37
C VAL A 332 27.15 1.07 -0.46
N SER A 333 26.57 1.89 -1.33
CA SER A 333 27.32 2.82 -2.18
C SER A 333 28.15 3.82 -1.38
N LEU A 334 27.66 4.30 -0.22
CA LEU A 334 28.39 5.18 0.69
C LEU A 334 29.51 4.43 1.43
N SER A 335 29.26 3.19 1.87
CA SER A 335 30.25 2.38 2.58
C SER A 335 31.44 2.00 1.70
N LEU A 336 31.25 1.84 0.39
CA LEU A 336 32.31 1.58 -0.59
C LEU A 336 33.28 2.76 -0.78
N LEU A 337 32.96 3.95 -0.26
CA LEU A 337 33.92 5.07 -0.15
C LEU A 337 34.84 4.97 1.09
N GLY A 338 34.79 3.88 1.83
CA GLY A 338 35.50 3.75 3.10
C GLY A 338 34.87 4.53 4.25
N LYS A 339 33.66 5.08 4.06
CA LYS A 339 32.92 5.79 5.11
C LYS A 339 32.19 4.81 6.02
N LYS A 340 32.21 5.07 7.31
CA LYS A 340 31.41 4.31 8.29
C LYS A 340 29.94 4.70 8.13
N VAL A 341 29.12 3.78 7.67
CA VAL A 341 27.70 4.00 7.38
C VAL A 341 26.85 3.11 8.28
N VAL A 342 25.82 3.67 8.88
CA VAL A 342 24.77 2.89 9.55
C VAL A 342 23.44 3.12 8.85
N ILE A 343 22.73 2.01 8.56
CA ILE A 343 21.35 2.04 8.11
C ILE A 343 20.43 1.64 9.26
N VAL A 344 19.42 2.45 9.52
CA VAL A 344 18.50 2.30 10.64
C VAL A 344 17.10 1.98 10.11
N GLY A 345 16.52 0.88 10.54
CA GLY A 345 15.16 0.49 10.21
C GLY A 345 14.14 1.23 11.08
N LEU A 346 13.65 2.37 10.61
CA LEU A 346 12.62 3.16 11.29
C LEU A 346 11.20 2.94 10.71
N ASP A 347 11.04 2.06 9.72
CA ASP A 347 9.74 1.46 9.42
C ASP A 347 9.47 0.34 10.45
N ILE A 348 9.21 0.75 11.70
CA ILE A 348 9.00 -0.18 12.82
C ILE A 348 7.63 -0.87 12.77
N ARG A 349 6.76 -0.50 11.82
CA ARG A 349 5.48 -1.17 11.56
C ARG A 349 5.65 -2.38 10.64
N LYS A 350 6.49 -2.23 9.60
CA LYS A 350 6.80 -3.28 8.60
C LYS A 350 8.31 -3.33 8.34
N PRO A 351 9.12 -3.89 9.24
CA PRO A 351 10.57 -3.88 9.13
C PRO A 351 11.07 -4.57 7.85
N GLY A 352 11.31 -3.78 6.79
CA GLY A 352 11.75 -4.27 5.47
C GLY A 352 13.22 -4.65 5.41
N LEU A 353 14.09 -3.95 6.15
CA LEU A 353 15.53 -4.16 6.14
C LEU A 353 15.96 -5.57 6.56
N ASN A 354 15.18 -6.22 7.43
CA ASN A 354 15.46 -7.59 7.87
C ASN A 354 15.51 -8.59 6.71
N LYS A 355 14.69 -8.35 5.66
CA LYS A 355 14.66 -9.18 4.44
C LYS A 355 15.79 -8.79 3.48
N VAL A 356 16.10 -7.50 3.40
CA VAL A 356 17.11 -6.97 2.47
C VAL A 356 18.51 -7.45 2.84
N PHE A 357 18.85 -7.44 4.13
CA PHE A 357 20.18 -7.82 4.65
C PHE A 357 20.21 -9.21 5.29
N ASN A 358 19.16 -10.01 5.18
CA ASN A 358 19.04 -11.35 5.76
C ASN A 358 19.46 -11.41 7.26
N ILE A 359 18.93 -10.48 8.06
CA ILE A 359 19.33 -10.27 9.46
C ILE A 359 18.89 -11.44 10.33
N ALA A 360 19.84 -12.06 11.05
CA ALA A 360 19.58 -13.20 11.92
C ALA A 360 18.84 -12.79 13.21
N ARG A 361 19.25 -11.67 13.85
CA ARG A 361 18.69 -11.18 15.12
C ARG A 361 17.59 -10.14 14.87
N LYS A 362 16.47 -10.55 14.26
CA LYS A 362 15.36 -9.67 13.84
C LYS A 362 14.65 -8.98 15.01
N GLU A 363 14.70 -9.56 16.19
CA GLU A 363 13.99 -9.06 17.37
C GLU A 363 14.79 -7.97 18.11
N GLN A 364 16.10 -7.89 17.87
CA GLN A 364 16.97 -6.88 18.47
C GLN A 364 17.10 -5.68 17.52
N GLY A 365 16.72 -4.49 17.98
CA GLY A 365 16.76 -3.30 17.15
C GLY A 365 16.39 -2.02 17.91
N ILE A 366 16.19 -0.94 17.15
CA ILE A 366 15.98 0.40 17.70
C ILE A 366 14.75 0.48 18.61
N THR A 367 13.68 -0.28 18.36
CA THR A 367 12.50 -0.28 19.22
C THR A 367 12.79 -0.69 20.66
N GLN A 368 13.78 -1.55 20.88
CA GLN A 368 14.19 -1.93 22.22
C GLN A 368 14.90 -0.78 22.96
N TYR A 369 15.72 -0.03 22.26
CA TYR A 369 16.37 1.18 22.81
C TYR A 369 15.34 2.27 23.10
N LEU A 370 14.42 2.51 22.17
CA LEU A 370 13.36 3.52 22.35
C LEU A 370 12.39 3.18 23.48
N SER A 371 12.18 1.88 23.75
CA SER A 371 11.32 1.42 24.85
C SER A 371 12.04 1.42 26.21
N ASN A 372 13.34 1.18 26.21
CA ASN A 372 14.17 1.18 27.42
C ASN A 372 15.54 1.83 27.12
N SER A 373 15.65 3.10 27.49
CA SER A 373 16.85 3.94 27.24
C SER A 373 18.09 3.53 28.06
N GLU A 374 18.00 2.57 28.97
CA GLU A 374 19.16 2.05 29.71
C GLU A 374 20.01 1.09 28.87
N LYS A 375 19.47 0.57 27.76
CA LYS A 375 20.23 -0.27 26.85
C LYS A 375 21.24 0.56 26.06
N ASN A 376 22.44 0.04 25.90
CA ASN A 376 23.43 0.68 25.03
C ASN A 376 23.01 0.50 23.55
N LEU A 377 22.82 1.61 22.84
CA LEU A 377 22.40 1.60 21.44
C LEU A 377 23.39 0.84 20.55
N MET A 378 24.70 0.96 20.85
CA MET A 378 25.74 0.38 19.99
C MET A 378 25.77 -1.15 20.06
N ASP A 379 25.27 -1.77 21.11
CA ASP A 379 25.16 -3.23 21.24
C ASP A 379 24.05 -3.81 20.31
N LEU A 380 23.13 -2.96 19.84
CA LEU A 380 22.07 -3.33 18.91
C LEU A 380 22.48 -3.16 17.44
N VAL A 381 23.58 -2.46 17.20
CA VAL A 381 24.13 -2.25 15.85
C VAL A 381 24.88 -3.50 15.41
N GLN A 382 24.56 -4.01 14.24
CA GLN A 382 25.14 -5.23 13.66
C GLN A 382 26.01 -4.85 12.47
N ALA A 383 27.18 -5.50 12.32
CA ALA A 383 27.98 -5.37 11.11
C ALA A 383 27.27 -6.07 9.94
N SER A 384 27.39 -5.52 8.74
CA SER A 384 26.83 -6.10 7.53
C SER A 384 27.85 -7.03 6.86
N ASP A 385 27.36 -8.15 6.32
CA ASP A 385 28.19 -9.06 5.51
C ASP A 385 28.50 -8.49 4.11
N VAL A 386 27.79 -7.43 3.69
CA VAL A 386 27.93 -6.82 2.36
C VAL A 386 29.15 -5.92 2.23
N SER A 387 29.49 -5.19 3.29
CA SER A 387 30.64 -4.27 3.31
C SER A 387 31.18 -4.09 4.73
N LYS A 388 32.50 -4.07 4.88
CA LYS A 388 33.19 -3.92 6.19
C LYS A 388 32.87 -2.59 6.90
N SER A 389 32.49 -1.55 6.15
CA SER A 389 32.17 -0.22 6.68
C SER A 389 30.68 0.04 6.81
N LEU A 390 29.84 -0.99 6.54
CA LEU A 390 28.39 -0.90 6.65
C LEU A 390 27.90 -1.59 7.91
N TYR A 391 27.06 -0.88 8.64
CA TYR A 391 26.41 -1.34 9.86
C TYR A 391 24.90 -1.21 9.73
N ILE A 392 24.18 -2.06 10.43
CA ILE A 392 22.72 -2.13 10.37
C ILE A 392 22.18 -2.04 11.79
N LEU A 393 21.25 -1.14 12.01
CA LEU A 393 20.42 -1.10 13.21
C LEU A 393 19.00 -1.50 12.82
N PRO A 394 18.59 -2.75 13.06
CA PRO A 394 17.26 -3.22 12.69
C PRO A 394 16.13 -2.46 13.40
N GLY A 395 14.91 -2.53 12.87
CA GLY A 395 13.73 -1.98 13.54
C GLY A 395 13.44 -2.66 14.88
N GLY A 396 13.68 -3.96 14.96
CA GLY A 396 13.37 -4.76 16.14
C GLY A 396 11.94 -5.30 16.12
N THR A 397 11.43 -5.66 17.28
CA THR A 397 10.03 -6.09 17.44
C THR A 397 9.06 -4.94 17.20
N VAL A 398 7.95 -5.24 16.51
CA VAL A 398 6.91 -4.24 16.24
C VAL A 398 6.26 -3.82 17.57
N PRO A 399 6.35 -2.55 17.95
CA PRO A 399 5.76 -2.09 19.21
C PRO A 399 4.25 -1.88 19.06
N PRO A 400 3.47 -1.90 20.15
CA PRO A 400 2.03 -1.62 20.11
C PRO A 400 1.72 -0.17 19.71
N ASN A 401 2.56 0.79 20.13
CA ASN A 401 2.37 2.22 19.89
C ASN A 401 3.59 2.81 19.14
N PRO A 402 3.70 2.60 17.81
CA PRO A 402 4.86 3.03 17.05
C PRO A 402 5.06 4.54 17.03
N THR A 403 3.98 5.28 16.84
CA THR A 403 4.01 6.75 16.70
C THR A 403 4.48 7.44 17.98
N GLU A 404 3.94 7.04 19.13
CA GLU A 404 4.30 7.58 20.44
C GLU A 404 5.74 7.24 20.81
N LEU A 405 6.19 6.06 20.40
CA LEU A 405 7.58 5.64 20.64
C LEU A 405 8.57 6.51 19.86
N LEU A 406 8.26 6.83 18.61
CA LEU A 406 9.07 7.69 17.75
C LEU A 406 9.01 9.18 18.14
N ALA A 407 7.94 9.60 18.82
CA ALA A 407 7.80 10.98 19.27
C ALA A 407 8.67 11.33 20.49
N ARG A 408 9.18 10.32 21.22
CA ARG A 408 10.00 10.53 22.43
C ARG A 408 11.40 11.03 22.09
N ASP A 409 12.03 11.72 23.06
CA ASP A 409 13.43 12.19 22.99
C ASP A 409 14.45 11.05 22.81
N GLY A 410 14.05 9.80 23.03
CA GLY A 410 14.88 8.63 22.80
C GLY A 410 15.39 8.51 21.37
N LEU A 411 14.58 8.93 20.39
CA LEU A 411 14.98 8.94 18.99
C LEU A 411 16.10 9.98 18.75
N ASP A 412 15.96 11.18 19.31
CA ASP A 412 16.94 12.25 19.16
C ASP A 412 18.29 11.83 19.76
N LYS A 413 18.28 11.24 20.96
CA LYS A 413 19.47 10.70 21.61
C LYS A 413 20.10 9.54 20.82
N ALA A 414 19.30 8.67 20.23
CA ALA A 414 19.78 7.59 19.37
C ALA A 414 20.52 8.15 18.15
N ILE A 415 19.90 9.08 17.44
CA ILE A 415 20.49 9.66 16.23
C ILE A 415 21.76 10.46 16.55
N GLU A 416 21.77 11.24 17.63
CA GLU A 416 22.98 11.94 18.09
C GLU A 416 24.12 10.97 18.43
N THR A 417 23.81 9.84 19.04
CA THR A 417 24.81 8.78 19.32
C THR A 417 25.35 8.19 18.01
N LEU A 418 24.48 7.93 17.03
CA LEU A 418 24.90 7.42 15.72
C LEU A 418 25.72 8.45 14.94
N LYS A 419 25.34 9.73 14.95
CA LYS A 419 26.10 10.83 14.31
C LYS A 419 27.54 10.95 14.85
N LYS A 420 27.77 10.62 16.11
CA LYS A 420 29.14 10.63 16.72
C LYS A 420 29.99 9.46 16.24
N ASN A 421 29.39 8.31 15.96
CA ASN A 421 30.12 7.07 15.67
C ASN A 421 30.22 6.75 14.17
N PHE A 422 29.37 7.38 13.33
CA PHE A 422 29.26 7.11 11.91
C PHE A 422 29.41 8.39 11.07
N ASP A 423 29.91 8.22 9.85
CA ASP A 423 30.00 9.30 8.87
C ASP A 423 28.65 9.59 8.22
N TYR A 424 27.84 8.55 8.01
CA TYR A 424 26.47 8.66 7.46
C TYR A 424 25.49 7.77 8.23
N VAL A 425 24.30 8.31 8.45
CA VAL A 425 23.17 7.62 9.07
C VAL A 425 22.02 7.63 8.07
N ILE A 426 21.59 6.46 7.60
CA ILE A 426 20.47 6.34 6.66
C ILE A 426 19.26 5.81 7.41
N LEU A 427 18.15 6.53 7.34
CA LEU A 427 16.91 6.21 8.00
C LEU A 427 15.93 5.64 6.97
N ASP A 428 15.69 4.32 7.00
CA ASP A 428 14.64 3.66 6.21
C ASP A 428 13.32 3.79 6.95
N THR A 429 12.40 4.63 6.47
CA THR A 429 11.18 5.00 7.18
C THR A 429 9.92 4.41 6.52
N ALA A 430 8.79 4.50 7.23
CA ALA A 430 7.48 4.16 6.69
C ALA A 430 7.05 5.12 5.56
N PRO A 431 6.10 4.75 4.69
CA PRO A 431 5.58 5.67 3.68
C PRO A 431 4.86 6.87 4.31
N VAL A 432 5.30 8.10 3.97
CA VAL A 432 4.76 9.34 4.55
C VAL A 432 3.30 9.60 4.19
N GLY A 433 2.82 9.06 3.08
CA GLY A 433 1.40 9.17 2.70
C GLY A 433 0.47 8.21 3.46
N MET A 434 1.02 7.24 4.19
CA MET A 434 0.22 6.25 4.92
C MET A 434 0.21 6.47 6.43
N VAL A 435 1.31 6.98 6.99
CA VAL A 435 1.48 7.15 8.44
C VAL A 435 2.27 8.42 8.76
N THR A 436 2.01 9.00 9.92
CA THR A 436 2.67 10.21 10.40
C THR A 436 4.08 9.98 10.96
N ASP A 437 4.48 8.75 11.16
CA ASP A 437 5.74 8.33 11.78
C ASP A 437 6.95 9.02 11.09
N THR A 438 6.94 9.04 9.77
CA THR A 438 8.03 9.66 8.98
C THR A 438 8.16 11.17 9.21
N LEU A 439 7.06 11.87 9.45
CA LEU A 439 7.09 13.31 9.78
C LEU A 439 7.72 13.54 11.15
N LEU A 440 7.47 12.65 12.11
CA LEU A 440 8.11 12.70 13.43
C LEU A 440 9.62 12.42 13.33
N ILE A 441 10.00 11.47 12.46
CA ILE A 441 11.41 11.15 12.21
C ILE A 441 12.11 12.31 11.46
N GLY A 442 11.40 13.05 10.65
CA GLY A 442 11.91 14.20 9.89
C GLY A 442 12.68 15.22 10.72
N ARG A 443 12.32 15.38 12.02
CA ARG A 443 12.99 16.33 12.93
C ARG A 443 14.47 16.03 13.18
N VAL A 444 14.89 14.77 13.05
CA VAL A 444 16.27 14.33 13.27
C VAL A 444 17.06 14.15 11.97
N ALA A 445 16.43 14.32 10.82
CA ALA A 445 17.06 14.20 9.51
C ALA A 445 17.72 15.52 9.07
N ASP A 446 18.79 15.41 8.31
CA ASP A 446 19.47 16.54 7.68
C ASP A 446 19.01 16.73 6.22
N LEU A 447 18.65 15.62 5.56
CA LEU A 447 18.20 15.55 4.18
C LEU A 447 17.15 14.45 4.02
N SER A 448 16.15 14.68 3.19
CA SER A 448 15.06 13.73 2.94
C SER A 448 15.02 13.33 1.48
N VAL A 449 14.96 12.02 1.23
CA VAL A 449 14.85 11.41 -0.10
C VAL A 449 13.45 10.84 -0.27
N TYR A 450 12.68 11.41 -1.17
CA TYR A 450 11.40 10.87 -1.58
C TYR A 450 11.60 9.90 -2.74
N VAL A 451 11.17 8.67 -2.55
CA VAL A 451 11.23 7.62 -3.56
C VAL A 451 9.86 7.49 -4.23
N CYS A 452 9.80 7.73 -5.53
CA CYS A 452 8.67 7.40 -6.37
C CYS A 452 9.04 6.31 -7.36
N ARG A 453 8.07 5.52 -7.82
CA ARG A 453 8.30 4.39 -8.69
C ARG A 453 7.56 4.56 -10.02
N ALA A 454 8.28 4.42 -11.13
CA ALA A 454 7.70 4.44 -12.47
C ALA A 454 6.63 3.33 -12.62
N ASP A 455 5.58 3.62 -13.37
CA ASP A 455 4.40 2.78 -13.62
C ASP A 455 3.66 2.29 -12.35
N TYR A 456 3.99 2.88 -11.20
CA TYR A 456 3.42 2.51 -9.90
C TYR A 456 2.85 3.72 -9.15
N THR A 457 3.67 4.74 -8.86
CA THR A 457 3.27 5.95 -8.13
C THR A 457 2.28 6.77 -8.95
N ARG A 458 1.20 7.21 -8.33
CA ARG A 458 0.20 8.06 -8.98
C ARG A 458 0.68 9.51 -9.05
N LYS A 459 0.35 10.21 -10.13
CA LYS A 459 0.68 11.63 -10.29
C LYS A 459 0.11 12.52 -9.16
N ALA A 460 -1.08 12.17 -8.66
CA ALA A 460 -1.74 12.87 -7.57
C ALA A 460 -0.96 12.84 -6.24
N GLU A 461 -0.09 11.84 -6.03
CA GLU A 461 0.70 11.73 -4.80
C GLU A 461 1.71 12.88 -4.63
N PHE A 462 2.10 13.52 -5.74
CA PHE A 462 3.03 14.66 -5.71
C PHE A 462 2.42 15.91 -5.08
N THR A 463 1.09 16.01 -4.99
CA THR A 463 0.44 17.10 -4.25
C THR A 463 0.85 17.07 -2.78
N LEU A 464 0.76 15.91 -2.13
CA LEU A 464 1.20 15.74 -0.74
C LEU A 464 2.70 16.06 -0.58
N ILE A 465 3.54 15.59 -1.49
CA ILE A 465 4.99 15.78 -1.40
C ILE A 465 5.37 17.25 -1.57
N ASN A 466 4.72 17.96 -2.48
CA ASN A 466 4.92 19.39 -2.65
C ASN A 466 4.47 20.19 -1.40
N GLU A 467 3.33 19.84 -0.81
CA GLU A 467 2.86 20.42 0.44
C GLU A 467 3.85 20.20 1.61
N LEU A 468 4.43 19.00 1.70
CA LEU A 468 5.43 18.70 2.73
C LEU A 468 6.72 19.50 2.53
N ALA A 469 7.12 19.72 1.28
CA ALA A 469 8.27 20.52 0.93
C ALA A 469 8.03 22.03 1.21
N GLU A 470 6.90 22.57 0.78
CA GLU A 470 6.52 23.97 0.97
C GLU A 470 6.38 24.32 2.45
N ASN A 471 5.85 23.39 3.25
CA ASN A 471 5.69 23.58 4.70
C ASN A 471 6.95 23.19 5.49
N ASN A 472 8.08 22.88 4.84
CA ASN A 472 9.34 22.46 5.47
C ASN A 472 9.19 21.33 6.49
N LYS A 473 8.23 20.39 6.27
CA LYS A 473 7.98 19.26 7.19
C LYS A 473 9.02 18.15 7.05
N LEU A 474 9.71 18.09 5.92
CA LEU A 474 10.84 17.22 5.68
C LEU A 474 12.04 18.07 5.21
N PRO A 475 13.19 18.00 5.88
CA PRO A 475 14.33 18.86 5.57
C PRO A 475 14.95 18.50 4.22
N ASN A 476 15.36 19.51 3.43
CA ASN A 476 16.12 19.36 2.17
C ASN A 476 15.57 18.26 1.25
N LEU A 477 14.26 18.27 0.99
CA LEU A 477 13.57 17.21 0.28
C LEU A 477 14.03 17.12 -1.18
N CYS A 478 14.40 15.93 -1.63
CA CYS A 478 14.74 15.60 -3.01
C CYS A 478 14.06 14.31 -3.46
N THR A 479 14.08 14.01 -4.75
CA THR A 479 13.35 12.88 -5.34
C THR A 479 14.30 11.89 -6.01
N VAL A 480 14.04 10.59 -5.82
CA VAL A 480 14.62 9.48 -6.60
C VAL A 480 13.51 8.75 -7.33
N ILE A 481 13.70 8.54 -8.63
CA ILE A 481 12.76 7.77 -9.46
C ILE A 481 13.27 6.33 -9.52
N ASN A 482 12.48 5.39 -9.05
CA ASN A 482 12.83 3.97 -9.01
C ASN A 482 12.07 3.18 -10.08
N GLY A 483 12.65 2.09 -10.56
CA GLY A 483 11.98 1.12 -11.42
C GLY A 483 11.76 1.61 -12.86
N LEU A 484 12.65 2.42 -13.39
CA LEU A 484 12.59 2.87 -14.78
C LEU A 484 12.91 1.74 -15.76
N ASP A 485 11.96 1.43 -16.64
CA ASP A 485 12.17 0.48 -17.73
C ASP A 485 12.95 1.13 -18.89
N LEU A 486 14.23 0.84 -18.96
CA LEU A 486 15.13 1.38 -20.01
C LEU A 486 14.91 0.76 -21.40
N GLN A 487 14.15 -0.34 -21.50
CA GLN A 487 13.86 -1.00 -22.79
C GLN A 487 12.69 -0.32 -23.52
N GLN A 488 11.86 0.42 -22.82
CA GLN A 488 10.80 1.19 -23.47
C GLN A 488 11.40 2.35 -24.26
N LYS A 489 11.07 2.43 -25.57
CA LYS A 489 11.55 3.47 -26.50
C LYS A 489 11.37 4.92 -26.02
N LYS A 490 10.50 5.15 -25.06
CA LYS A 490 10.24 6.45 -24.45
C LYS A 490 11.40 6.98 -23.60
N TYR A 491 12.24 6.10 -23.05
CA TYR A 491 13.31 6.47 -22.12
C TYR A 491 14.68 6.61 -22.80
N GLY A 492 14.86 6.09 -24.02
CA GLY A 492 16.11 6.16 -24.77
C GLY A 492 16.60 7.57 -25.12
N TYR A 493 15.75 8.58 -25.02
CA TYR A 493 16.10 9.98 -25.35
C TYR A 493 16.62 10.79 -24.15
N TYR A 494 16.44 10.32 -22.91
CA TYR A 494 16.70 11.12 -21.69
C TYR A 494 17.99 10.78 -20.93
N TYR A 495 18.64 9.66 -21.23
CA TYR A 495 19.99 9.36 -20.70
C TYR A 495 21.11 10.08 -21.46
N GLY A 496 20.79 11.22 -22.04
CA GLY A 496 21.74 12.16 -22.59
C GLY A 496 22.26 13.10 -21.52
N TYR A 497 23.17 12.66 -20.68
CA TYR A 497 24.18 13.55 -20.13
C TYR A 497 24.85 14.24 -21.31
N GLY A 498 24.76 15.56 -21.35
CA GLY A 498 25.21 16.38 -22.47
C GLY A 498 26.57 15.96 -23.00
N LYS A 499 26.68 15.82 -24.32
CA LYS A 499 27.87 15.49 -25.10
C LYS A 499 28.58 14.14 -24.89
N TYR A 500 28.36 13.42 -23.78
CA TYR A 500 28.94 12.09 -23.53
C TYR A 500 28.01 10.91 -23.84
N GLY A 501 26.72 11.15 -24.11
CA GLY A 501 25.71 10.11 -24.40
C GLY A 501 25.80 9.51 -25.80
N LYS A 502 26.73 9.92 -26.67
CA LYS A 502 26.91 9.36 -28.01
C LYS A 502 27.69 8.02 -28.05
N TYR A 503 28.19 7.55 -26.91
CA TYR A 503 29.08 6.37 -26.88
C TYR A 503 28.43 5.05 -26.46
N TYR A 504 27.17 5.02 -26.01
CA TYR A 504 26.51 3.79 -25.53
C TYR A 504 25.22 3.39 -26.25
N GLY A 505 24.95 3.97 -27.41
CA GLY A 505 23.83 3.62 -28.27
C GLY A 505 24.27 2.77 -29.46
N TYR A 506 24.65 1.49 -29.26
CA TYR A 506 24.90 0.57 -30.37
C TYR A 506 24.19 -0.77 -30.22
N GLY A 507 23.00 -0.82 -30.83
CA GLY A 507 22.49 -2.06 -31.37
C GLY A 507 22.87 -2.15 -32.86
N LYS A 508 23.75 -3.10 -33.21
CA LYS A 508 24.01 -3.69 -34.54
C LYS A 508 24.51 -2.78 -35.68
N ARG A 509 25.78 -2.70 -35.88
CA ARG A 509 26.56 -3.14 -37.04
C ARG A 509 27.96 -2.51 -37.03
N TYR A 510 28.94 -3.35 -37.37
CA TYR A 510 30.39 -3.15 -37.58
C TYR A 510 31.24 -3.12 -36.28
N GLY A 511 31.96 -4.22 -36.13
CA GLY A 511 33.03 -4.39 -35.19
C GLY A 511 34.22 -3.49 -35.49
N TYR A 512 34.75 -2.92 -34.43
CA TYR A 512 36.19 -2.72 -34.17
C TYR A 512 36.27 -2.51 -32.65
N GLY A 513 36.90 -3.45 -31.97
CA GLY A 513 37.04 -3.45 -30.55
C GLY A 513 38.11 -2.49 -30.08
N TYR A 514 37.83 -1.85 -28.95
CA TYR A 514 38.83 -1.52 -27.94
C TYR A 514 38.26 -1.98 -26.59
N GLY A 515 38.54 -3.26 -26.30
CA GLY A 515 38.37 -3.81 -24.97
C GLY A 515 39.66 -3.57 -24.22
N TYR A 516 39.60 -3.01 -23.02
CA TYR A 516 40.65 -3.23 -22.03
C TYR A 516 40.50 -4.69 -21.57
N GLY A 517 41.39 -5.54 -22.17
CA GLY A 517 41.38 -6.95 -21.95
C GLY A 517 42.14 -7.31 -20.69
N GLU A 518 41.59 -8.22 -19.92
CA GLU A 518 42.33 -9.07 -19.01
C GLU A 518 43.35 -9.91 -19.78
N HIS A 519 44.60 -9.80 -19.37
CA HIS A 519 45.63 -10.76 -19.74
C HIS A 519 45.35 -12.11 -19.01
N LYS A 520 44.85 -13.06 -19.75
CA LYS A 520 44.97 -14.47 -19.36
C LYS A 520 46.35 -14.94 -19.81
N THR A 521 47.28 -15.09 -18.88
CA THR A 521 48.48 -15.91 -19.02
C THR A 521 48.07 -17.38 -19.21
N LYS A 522 48.35 -17.95 -20.37
CA LYS A 522 48.47 -19.40 -20.57
C LYS A 522 49.78 -19.83 -19.94
N GLY A 523 49.75 -20.69 -18.93
CA GLY A 523 50.86 -21.55 -18.49
C GLY A 523 50.52 -22.98 -18.85
N GLU A 524 51.53 -23.67 -19.29
CA GLU A 524 51.61 -25.07 -19.70
C GLU A 524 50.84 -26.08 -18.83
#